data_b112d03acf61a12dc3e4a5155816a2f9
#
_entry.id   b112d03acf61a12dc3e4a5155816a2f9
#
_cell.length_a   1.000
_cell.length_b   1.000
_cell.length_c   1.000
_cell.angle_alpha   90.00
_cell.angle_beta   90.00
_cell.angle_gamma   90.00
#
_symmetry.space_group_name_H-M   'P 1'
#
loop_
_entity.id
_entity.type
_entity.pdbx_description
1 polymer ?
#
loop_
_entity_poly.entity_id
_entity_poly.type
_entity_poly.pdbx_seq_one_letter_code
_entity_poly.pdbx_strand_id
1 'polypeptide(L)'
;MTIFASSDAVSKNSFDQLLPHRAFYKMSTKQTASGTALVNVEGRQSFELRELCASWTVEQRYVMLYQKDDGSETQINTFLSSWEEKAGGQYKFFVKRDESDGVEKVIEGEGIVPKNKAGGNVKFSQPETKQITLNKGTLFPAGHTVALIKAAKSKKKIVRNFLFDGTEVEPAALVNSIIGVQKTYVGGLPQLDKTAYWPIRMAFFSAKKQQLEPEYEISIKLHDNGVVSGLILDYGDLIIDVELMEIDYLQRATCN
;
A
#
# COMPACT_ATOMS: atom_id res chain seq x y z
N MET A 1 -14.92 3.31 53.69
CA MET A 1 -15.61 2.79 52.50
C MET A 1 -15.02 3.50 51.31
N THR A 2 -13.98 2.92 50.75
CA THR A 2 -13.15 3.54 49.71
C THR A 2 -13.62 3.00 48.35
N ILE A 3 -14.21 3.87 47.55
CA ILE A 3 -14.69 3.52 46.19
C ILE A 3 -13.48 3.59 45.25
N PHE A 4 -13.02 2.43 44.77
CA PHE A 4 -12.09 2.36 43.65
C PHE A 4 -12.86 2.62 42.37
N ALA A 5 -12.61 3.76 41.74
CA ALA A 5 -13.04 4.05 40.41
C ALA A 5 -12.12 3.25 39.46
N SER A 6 -12.62 2.19 38.87
CA SER A 6 -11.97 1.48 37.75
C SER A 6 -12.01 2.39 36.51
N SER A 7 -10.87 2.96 36.15
CA SER A 7 -10.73 3.59 34.85
C SER A 7 -10.61 2.48 33.80
N ASP A 8 -11.69 2.22 33.09
CA ASP A 8 -11.66 1.42 31.86
C ASP A 8 -10.75 2.13 30.84
N ALA A 9 -9.51 1.69 30.78
CA ALA A 9 -8.61 2.06 29.69
C ALA A 9 -9.17 1.41 28.40
N VAL A 10 -9.95 2.17 27.64
CA VAL A 10 -10.33 1.80 26.28
C VAL A 10 -9.03 1.51 25.53
N SER A 11 -8.82 0.23 25.24
CA SER A 11 -7.69 -0.23 24.42
C SER A 11 -7.78 0.47 23.07
N LYS A 12 -6.95 1.50 22.85
CA LYS A 12 -6.83 2.16 21.54
C LYS A 12 -6.60 1.10 20.48
N ASN A 13 -7.56 0.94 19.60
CA ASN A 13 -7.41 0.03 18.47
C ASN A 13 -6.16 0.45 17.69
N SER A 14 -5.29 -0.51 17.32
CA SER A 14 -4.03 -0.21 16.62
C SER A 14 -4.24 0.49 15.28
N PHE A 15 -5.43 0.43 14.71
CA PHE A 15 -5.82 1.15 13.49
C PHE A 15 -6.15 2.63 13.71
N ASP A 16 -6.41 3.08 14.94
CA ASP A 16 -6.72 4.49 15.23
C ASP A 16 -5.51 5.42 14.98
N GLN A 17 -4.33 4.86 14.77
CA GLN A 17 -3.14 5.64 14.44
C GLN A 17 -3.10 6.12 12.98
N LEU A 18 -3.82 5.47 12.05
CA LEU A 18 -3.88 5.96 10.68
C LEU A 18 -4.72 7.25 10.63
N LEU A 19 -4.25 8.24 9.87
CA LEU A 19 -5.00 9.47 9.63
C LEU A 19 -5.67 9.42 8.25
N PRO A 20 -6.99 9.70 8.18
CA PRO A 20 -7.66 9.89 6.91
C PRO A 20 -7.00 11.06 6.17
N HIS A 21 -6.64 10.85 4.91
CA HIS A 21 -5.98 11.88 4.11
C HIS A 21 -6.17 11.66 2.62
N ARG A 22 -6.02 12.75 1.86
CA ARG A 22 -5.86 12.74 0.42
C ARG A 22 -4.46 13.22 0.10
N ALA A 23 -3.78 12.56 -0.82
CA ALA A 23 -2.42 12.86 -1.22
C ALA A 23 -2.27 12.83 -2.74
N PHE A 24 -1.47 13.73 -3.28
CA PHE A 24 -1.14 13.79 -4.70
C PHE A 24 0.36 13.63 -4.88
N TYR A 25 0.73 12.75 -5.80
CA TYR A 25 2.12 12.42 -6.08
C TYR A 25 2.46 12.69 -7.53
N LYS A 26 3.72 13.10 -7.75
CA LYS A 26 4.38 13.11 -9.05
C LYS A 26 5.23 11.84 -9.16
N MET A 27 5.19 11.22 -10.33
CA MET A 27 5.98 10.04 -10.65
C MET A 27 6.94 10.40 -11.78
N SER A 28 8.18 10.01 -11.67
CA SER A 28 9.20 10.24 -12.69
C SER A 28 10.23 9.13 -12.71
N THR A 29 10.79 8.86 -13.88
CA THR A 29 11.91 7.94 -14.01
C THR A 29 13.08 8.42 -13.17
N LYS A 30 13.59 7.55 -12.32
CA LYS A 30 14.85 7.74 -11.61
C LYS A 30 16.00 7.09 -12.34
N GLN A 31 15.77 5.90 -12.91
CA GLN A 31 16.77 5.14 -13.64
C GLN A 31 16.10 4.12 -14.56
N THR A 32 16.67 3.90 -15.74
CA THR A 32 16.39 2.76 -16.62
C THR A 32 17.68 1.97 -16.83
N ALA A 33 17.57 0.65 -17.00
CA ALA A 33 18.73 -0.18 -17.33
C ALA A 33 19.16 0.04 -18.79
N SER A 34 20.43 -0.12 -19.06
CA SER A 34 20.95 -0.04 -20.42
C SER A 34 20.40 -1.19 -21.27
N GLY A 35 19.96 -0.88 -22.50
CA GLY A 35 19.44 -1.87 -23.46
C GLY A 35 17.97 -2.22 -23.31
N THR A 36 17.22 -1.54 -22.43
CA THR A 36 15.75 -1.62 -22.44
C THR A 36 15.18 -0.69 -23.48
N ALA A 37 14.07 -1.08 -24.10
CA ALA A 37 13.33 -0.20 -25.02
C ALA A 37 12.65 0.98 -24.30
N LEU A 38 12.56 0.95 -22.96
CA LEU A 38 11.91 1.98 -22.16
C LEU A 38 12.90 3.09 -21.83
N VAL A 39 12.59 4.31 -22.23
CA VAL A 39 13.45 5.50 -22.05
C VAL A 39 13.01 6.33 -20.87
N ASN A 40 11.70 6.52 -20.71
CA ASN A 40 11.15 7.40 -19.68
C ASN A 40 9.76 6.94 -19.21
N VAL A 41 9.45 7.21 -17.96
CA VAL A 41 8.11 7.07 -17.38
C VAL A 41 7.81 8.33 -16.57
N GLU A 42 6.69 8.95 -16.88
CA GLU A 42 6.17 10.07 -16.11
C GLU A 42 4.73 9.77 -15.69
N GLY A 43 4.31 10.32 -14.56
CA GLY A 43 2.95 10.09 -14.12
C GLY A 43 2.52 10.95 -12.94
N ARG A 44 1.27 10.78 -12.60
CA ARG A 44 0.64 11.38 -11.42
C ARG A 44 -0.24 10.36 -10.73
N GLN A 45 -0.30 10.46 -9.41
CA GLN A 45 -1.13 9.60 -8.59
C GLN A 45 -1.91 10.44 -7.60
N SER A 46 -3.20 10.14 -7.44
CA SER A 46 -3.99 10.54 -6.28
C SER A 46 -4.24 9.32 -5.40
N PHE A 47 -4.16 9.53 -4.11
CA PHE A 47 -4.44 8.54 -3.07
C PHE A 47 -5.39 9.16 -2.05
N GLU A 48 -6.44 8.45 -1.68
CA GLU A 48 -7.35 8.88 -0.63
C GLU A 48 -7.62 7.72 0.32
N LEU A 49 -7.34 7.94 1.61
CA LEU A 49 -7.68 7.05 2.72
C LEU A 49 -8.79 7.69 3.54
N ARG A 50 -9.95 7.05 3.63
CA ARG A 50 -11.07 7.48 4.49
C ARG A 50 -11.31 6.50 5.61
N GLU A 51 -11.61 7.05 6.76
CA GLU A 51 -12.03 6.29 7.93
C GLU A 51 -13.55 6.11 7.95
N LEU A 52 -14.00 4.88 8.15
CA LEU A 52 -15.35 4.53 8.56
C LEU A 52 -15.29 3.95 9.98
N CYS A 53 -16.43 3.78 10.64
CA CYS A 53 -16.44 3.31 12.04
C CYS A 53 -15.73 1.96 12.20
N ALA A 54 -16.01 0.99 11.35
CA ALA A 54 -15.46 -0.35 11.42
C ALA A 54 -14.46 -0.71 10.31
N SER A 55 -14.14 0.24 9.44
CA SER A 55 -13.35 -0.04 8.23
C SER A 55 -12.59 1.17 7.72
N TRP A 56 -11.71 0.92 6.77
CA TRP A 56 -11.03 1.89 5.95
C TRP A 56 -11.45 1.71 4.49
N THR A 57 -11.55 2.82 3.76
CA THR A 57 -11.65 2.79 2.30
C THR A 57 -10.46 3.49 1.70
N VAL A 58 -9.96 2.93 0.59
CA VAL A 58 -8.90 3.54 -0.21
C VAL A 58 -9.42 3.74 -1.62
N GLU A 59 -9.21 4.93 -2.17
CA GLU A 59 -9.28 5.19 -3.60
C GLU A 59 -7.91 5.63 -4.08
N GLN A 60 -7.47 5.06 -5.20
CA GLN A 60 -6.20 5.38 -5.82
C GLN A 60 -6.37 5.46 -7.32
N ARG A 61 -5.85 6.53 -7.91
CA ARG A 61 -5.83 6.73 -9.36
C ARG A 61 -4.43 7.11 -9.77
N TYR A 62 -3.91 6.49 -10.79
CA TYR A 62 -2.67 6.93 -11.39
C TYR A 62 -2.73 6.86 -12.91
N VAL A 63 -2.07 7.81 -13.52
CA VAL A 63 -1.85 7.91 -14.95
C VAL A 63 -0.35 7.88 -15.16
N MET A 64 0.13 6.96 -15.98
CA MET A 64 1.54 6.82 -16.32
C MET A 64 1.70 6.83 -17.83
N LEU A 65 2.65 7.63 -18.31
CA LEU A 65 3.09 7.67 -19.70
C LEU A 65 4.45 7.00 -19.81
N TYR A 66 4.51 5.92 -20.57
CA TYR A 66 5.71 5.16 -20.89
C TYR A 66 6.20 5.57 -22.26
N GLN A 67 7.45 6.03 -22.35
CA GLN A 67 8.10 6.43 -23.61
C GLN A 67 9.17 5.42 -23.96
N LYS A 68 9.16 4.94 -25.21
CA LYS A 68 10.12 3.97 -25.71
C LYS A 68 11.17 4.64 -26.61
N ASP A 69 12.28 3.96 -26.87
CA ASP A 69 13.40 4.42 -27.68
C ASP A 69 13.04 4.61 -29.17
N ASP A 70 12.00 3.91 -29.66
CA ASP A 70 11.45 4.10 -30.99
C ASP A 70 10.51 5.30 -31.12
N GLY A 71 10.33 6.08 -30.04
CA GLY A 71 9.44 7.23 -29.96
C GLY A 71 7.98 6.88 -29.71
N SER A 72 7.62 5.60 -29.57
CA SER A 72 6.26 5.22 -29.22
C SER A 72 5.95 5.52 -27.75
N GLU A 73 4.67 5.82 -27.48
CA GLU A 73 4.19 6.12 -26.15
C GLU A 73 3.01 5.21 -25.79
N THR A 74 2.96 4.76 -24.55
CA THR A 74 1.82 4.02 -24.01
C THR A 74 1.36 4.70 -22.74
N GLN A 75 0.11 5.14 -22.69
CA GLN A 75 -0.50 5.66 -21.48
C GLN A 75 -1.28 4.56 -20.76
N ILE A 76 -1.04 4.42 -19.47
CA ILE A 76 -1.76 3.50 -18.60
C ILE A 76 -2.51 4.32 -17.55
N ASN A 77 -3.83 4.12 -17.49
CA ASN A 77 -4.69 4.68 -16.45
C ASN A 77 -5.11 3.54 -15.51
N THR A 78 -4.90 3.72 -14.23
CA THR A 78 -5.36 2.72 -13.25
C THR A 78 -6.22 3.39 -12.18
N PHE A 79 -7.33 2.77 -11.91
CA PHE A 79 -8.20 3.07 -10.78
C PHE A 79 -8.24 1.86 -9.86
N LEU A 80 -8.01 2.08 -8.56
CA LEU A 80 -8.16 1.09 -7.52
C LEU A 80 -9.09 1.65 -6.45
N SER A 81 -10.05 0.85 -6.01
CA SER A 81 -10.81 1.11 -4.81
C SER A 81 -10.84 -0.12 -3.93
N SER A 82 -10.77 0.10 -2.62
CA SER A 82 -10.84 -1.00 -1.66
C SER A 82 -11.54 -0.60 -0.37
N TRP A 83 -12.05 -1.61 0.31
CA TRP A 83 -12.63 -1.54 1.64
C TRP A 83 -11.97 -2.61 2.50
N GLU A 84 -11.46 -2.22 3.66
CA GLU A 84 -10.79 -3.11 4.62
C GLU A 84 -11.38 -2.97 6.01
N GLU A 85 -11.82 -4.07 6.60
CA GLU A 85 -12.31 -4.10 7.97
C GLU A 85 -11.18 -3.81 8.97
N LYS A 86 -11.40 -2.89 9.94
CA LYS A 86 -10.40 -2.56 10.98
C LYS A 86 -10.01 -3.77 11.84
N ALA A 87 -10.88 -4.78 11.96
CA ALA A 87 -10.55 -6.05 12.62
C ALA A 87 -9.62 -6.94 11.76
N GLY A 88 -9.40 -6.57 10.48
CA GLY A 88 -8.50 -7.27 9.56
C GLY A 88 -9.03 -8.61 9.06
N GLY A 89 -10.36 -8.84 9.15
CA GLY A 89 -11.00 -10.09 8.73
C GLY A 89 -11.51 -10.08 7.29
N GLN A 90 -11.85 -8.91 6.76
CA GLN A 90 -12.45 -8.78 5.43
C GLN A 90 -11.79 -7.68 4.61
N TYR A 91 -11.71 -7.92 3.32
CA TYR A 91 -11.17 -7.00 2.31
C TYR A 91 -11.94 -7.11 1.02
N LYS A 92 -12.37 -5.99 0.46
CA LYS A 92 -13.00 -5.94 -0.87
C LYS A 92 -12.17 -5.02 -1.74
N PHE A 93 -12.03 -5.38 -3.00
CA PHE A 93 -11.17 -4.64 -3.93
C PHE A 93 -11.77 -4.63 -5.33
N PHE A 94 -11.49 -3.54 -6.01
CA PHE A 94 -11.79 -3.33 -7.42
C PHE A 94 -10.61 -2.60 -8.05
N VAL A 95 -10.08 -3.13 -9.14
CA VAL A 95 -9.01 -2.53 -9.94
C VAL A 95 -9.46 -2.49 -11.38
N LYS A 96 -9.34 -1.32 -12.00
CA LYS A 96 -9.51 -1.15 -13.43
C LYS A 96 -8.25 -0.52 -14.01
N ARG A 97 -7.71 -1.14 -15.06
CA ARG A 97 -6.56 -0.65 -15.80
C ARG A 97 -6.93 -0.53 -17.26
N ASP A 98 -6.76 0.67 -17.83
CA ASP A 98 -6.98 0.98 -19.23
C ASP A 98 -5.63 1.36 -19.85
N GLU A 99 -5.27 0.76 -20.97
CA GLU A 99 -4.08 1.09 -21.75
C GLU A 99 -4.48 1.79 -23.06
N SER A 100 -3.67 2.71 -23.53
CA SER A 100 -3.97 3.52 -24.73
C SER A 100 -4.07 2.71 -26.02
N ASP A 101 -3.59 1.48 -26.03
CA ASP A 101 -3.75 0.51 -27.12
C ASP A 101 -5.08 -0.23 -27.12
N GLY A 102 -5.98 0.10 -26.18
CA GLY A 102 -7.32 -0.48 -26.06
C GLY A 102 -7.41 -1.70 -25.15
N VAL A 103 -6.34 -2.09 -24.48
CA VAL A 103 -6.39 -3.17 -23.48
C VAL A 103 -7.08 -2.65 -22.21
N GLU A 104 -8.14 -3.34 -21.79
CA GLU A 104 -8.82 -3.11 -20.52
C GLU A 104 -8.67 -4.35 -19.63
N LYS A 105 -8.26 -4.14 -18.38
CA LYS A 105 -8.19 -5.20 -17.36
C LYS A 105 -9.00 -4.78 -16.14
N VAL A 106 -9.95 -5.63 -15.73
CA VAL A 106 -10.72 -5.46 -14.50
C VAL A 106 -10.43 -6.62 -13.56
N ILE A 107 -10.15 -6.31 -12.31
CA ILE A 107 -10.00 -7.29 -11.23
C ILE A 107 -10.92 -6.87 -10.10
N GLU A 108 -11.78 -7.78 -9.67
CA GLU A 108 -12.72 -7.54 -8.58
C GLU A 108 -12.83 -8.78 -7.71
N GLY A 109 -12.97 -8.58 -6.41
CA GLY A 109 -13.13 -9.70 -5.49
C GLY A 109 -13.21 -9.31 -4.03
N GLU A 110 -13.27 -10.35 -3.21
CA GLU A 110 -13.28 -10.23 -1.76
C GLU A 110 -12.35 -11.24 -1.10
N GLY A 111 -11.62 -10.80 -0.08
CA GLY A 111 -10.74 -11.61 0.76
C GLY A 111 -11.30 -11.77 2.17
N ILE A 112 -11.18 -12.97 2.72
CA ILE A 112 -11.58 -13.28 4.09
C ILE A 112 -10.42 -13.98 4.79
N VAL A 113 -9.99 -13.40 5.93
CA VAL A 113 -9.02 -13.97 6.85
C VAL A 113 -9.71 -14.16 8.20
N PRO A 114 -9.85 -15.38 8.72
CA PRO A 114 -10.51 -15.62 9.99
C PRO A 114 -9.73 -14.99 11.16
N LYS A 115 -10.44 -14.68 12.26
CA LYS A 115 -9.85 -14.00 13.44
C LYS A 115 -8.63 -14.71 14.03
N ASN A 116 -8.56 -16.03 13.95
CA ASN A 116 -7.41 -16.82 14.40
C ASN A 116 -6.20 -16.73 13.43
N LYS A 117 -6.36 -16.03 12.27
CA LYS A 117 -5.35 -15.88 11.22
C LYS A 117 -4.73 -17.20 10.75
N ALA A 118 -5.50 -18.29 10.79
CA ALA A 118 -5.04 -19.64 10.39
C ALA A 118 -4.84 -19.80 8.88
N GLY A 119 -5.10 -18.75 8.11
CA GLY A 119 -5.14 -18.68 6.67
C GLY A 119 -6.47 -18.06 6.27
N GLY A 120 -6.74 -17.98 4.98
CA GLY A 120 -7.96 -17.38 4.46
C GLY A 120 -8.18 -17.76 3.01
N ASN A 121 -9.08 -17.08 2.37
CA ASN A 121 -9.30 -17.21 0.93
C ASN A 121 -9.71 -15.89 0.31
N VAL A 122 -9.49 -15.78 -0.99
CA VAL A 122 -9.96 -14.70 -1.84
C VAL A 122 -10.85 -15.32 -2.91
N LYS A 123 -12.00 -14.72 -3.12
CA LYS A 123 -12.88 -14.98 -4.27
C LYS A 123 -12.80 -13.81 -5.23
N PHE A 124 -12.39 -14.08 -6.45
CA PHE A 124 -12.47 -13.14 -7.57
C PHE A 124 -13.81 -13.30 -8.26
N SER A 125 -14.42 -12.17 -8.68
CA SER A 125 -15.59 -12.11 -9.56
C SER A 125 -15.19 -11.66 -10.96
N GLN A 126 -14.10 -10.94 -11.10
CA GLN A 126 -13.48 -10.48 -12.35
C GLN A 126 -11.97 -10.73 -12.33
N PRO A 127 -11.33 -11.06 -13.48
CA PRO A 127 -11.91 -11.27 -14.83
C PRO A 127 -12.67 -12.59 -14.96
N GLU A 128 -12.48 -13.52 -14.05
CA GLU A 128 -13.15 -14.81 -13.98
C GLU A 128 -13.42 -15.21 -12.52
N THR A 129 -14.44 -16.01 -12.31
CA THR A 129 -14.71 -16.57 -10.98
C THR A 129 -13.58 -17.53 -10.59
N LYS A 130 -12.80 -17.15 -9.57
CA LYS A 130 -11.65 -17.92 -9.09
C LYS A 130 -11.52 -17.80 -7.58
N GLN A 131 -11.05 -18.84 -6.95
CA GLN A 131 -10.74 -18.82 -5.53
C GLN A 131 -9.24 -19.14 -5.31
N ILE A 132 -8.61 -18.34 -4.45
CA ILE A 132 -7.20 -18.51 -4.07
C ILE A 132 -7.12 -18.61 -2.55
N THR A 133 -6.34 -19.56 -2.05
CA THR A 133 -6.06 -19.71 -0.62
C THR A 133 -5.00 -18.70 -0.18
N LEU A 134 -5.23 -18.04 0.95
CA LEU A 134 -4.29 -17.13 1.60
C LEU A 134 -3.48 -17.86 2.68
N ASN A 135 -2.21 -17.54 2.74
CA ASN A 135 -1.29 -18.06 3.75
C ASN A 135 -1.70 -17.63 5.16
N LYS A 136 -1.30 -18.42 6.17
CA LYS A 136 -1.44 -18.04 7.56
C LYS A 136 -0.77 -16.70 7.84
N GLY A 137 -1.49 -15.80 8.50
CA GLY A 137 -0.96 -14.48 8.87
C GLY A 137 -0.96 -13.45 7.73
N THR A 138 -1.63 -13.74 6.60
CA THR A 138 -1.82 -12.74 5.53
C THR A 138 -2.48 -11.49 6.08
N LEU A 139 -1.96 -10.35 5.67
CA LEU A 139 -2.48 -9.02 5.97
C LEU A 139 -3.03 -8.39 4.70
N PHE A 140 -4.00 -7.51 4.85
CA PHE A 140 -4.47 -6.59 3.85
C PHE A 140 -3.74 -5.24 3.96
N PRO A 141 -3.83 -4.32 2.99
CA PRO A 141 -2.96 -3.14 2.91
C PRO A 141 -2.94 -2.22 4.15
N ALA A 142 -4.11 -1.88 4.72
CA ALA A 142 -4.15 -1.05 5.92
C ALA A 142 -3.56 -1.79 7.13
N GLY A 143 -3.91 -3.06 7.29
CA GLY A 143 -3.34 -3.94 8.32
C GLY A 143 -1.83 -4.11 8.21
N HIS A 144 -1.30 -4.20 6.99
CA HIS A 144 0.14 -4.26 6.75
C HIS A 144 0.83 -2.94 7.14
N THR A 145 0.26 -1.80 6.74
CA THR A 145 0.78 -0.47 7.14
C THR A 145 0.84 -0.32 8.66
N VAL A 146 -0.24 -0.70 9.35
CA VAL A 146 -0.29 -0.71 10.82
C VAL A 146 0.78 -1.63 11.42
N ALA A 147 0.99 -2.81 10.85
CA ALA A 147 2.01 -3.75 11.32
C ALA A 147 3.43 -3.17 11.18
N LEU A 148 3.73 -2.48 10.06
CA LEU A 148 5.01 -1.80 9.85
C LEU A 148 5.23 -0.68 10.87
N ILE A 149 4.23 0.19 11.11
CA ILE A 149 4.33 1.27 12.10
C ILE A 149 4.54 0.70 13.50
N LYS A 150 3.80 -0.34 13.88
CA LYS A 150 3.95 -1.01 15.17
C LYS A 150 5.34 -1.61 15.34
N ALA A 151 5.87 -2.25 14.32
CA ALA A 151 7.21 -2.81 14.31
C ALA A 151 8.28 -1.70 14.44
N ALA A 152 8.13 -0.60 13.70
CA ALA A 152 9.02 0.56 13.77
C ALA A 152 9.05 1.19 15.17
N LYS A 153 7.88 1.43 15.77
CA LYS A 153 7.75 1.93 17.16
C LYS A 153 8.36 0.97 18.18
N SER A 154 8.32 -0.34 17.92
CA SER A 154 8.95 -1.38 18.75
C SER A 154 10.44 -1.60 18.44
N LYS A 155 11.04 -0.75 17.59
CA LYS A 155 12.46 -0.82 17.16
C LYS A 155 12.83 -2.14 16.46
N LYS A 156 11.87 -2.88 15.94
CA LYS A 156 12.13 -4.04 15.07
C LYS A 156 12.75 -3.56 13.76
N LYS A 157 13.79 -4.25 13.31
CA LYS A 157 14.52 -3.90 12.08
C LYS A 157 14.03 -4.70 10.86
N ILE A 158 13.50 -5.89 11.07
CA ILE A 158 13.06 -6.79 10.01
C ILE A 158 11.66 -7.28 10.34
N VAL A 159 10.80 -7.23 9.35
CA VAL A 159 9.42 -7.73 9.40
C VAL A 159 9.18 -8.59 8.17
N ARG A 160 8.54 -9.73 8.35
CA ARG A 160 8.14 -10.64 7.28
C ARG A 160 6.65 -10.91 7.38
N ASN A 161 5.91 -10.60 6.32
CA ASN A 161 4.46 -10.79 6.26
C ASN A 161 4.05 -11.34 4.90
N PHE A 162 2.91 -12.00 4.83
CA PHE A 162 2.18 -12.16 3.59
C PHE A 162 1.25 -10.96 3.42
N LEU A 163 1.27 -10.34 2.24
CA LEU A 163 0.41 -9.22 1.85
C LEU A 163 -0.44 -9.62 0.66
N PHE A 164 -1.74 -9.43 0.77
CA PHE A 164 -2.67 -9.51 -0.35
C PHE A 164 -3.31 -8.14 -0.57
N ASP A 165 -3.12 -7.53 -1.74
CA ASP A 165 -3.60 -6.19 -2.08
C ASP A 165 -4.67 -6.17 -3.19
N GLY A 166 -4.92 -7.29 -3.85
CA GLY A 166 -5.95 -7.42 -4.89
C GLY A 166 -5.57 -6.82 -6.24
N THR A 167 -4.34 -6.36 -6.43
CA THR A 167 -3.91 -5.73 -7.70
C THR A 167 -3.67 -6.72 -8.84
N GLU A 168 -3.47 -7.99 -8.51
CA GLU A 168 -3.29 -9.09 -9.47
C GLU A 168 -4.07 -10.33 -9.01
N VAL A 169 -4.41 -11.23 -9.99
CA VAL A 169 -5.08 -12.52 -9.73
C VAL A 169 -4.05 -13.55 -9.27
N GLU A 170 -3.34 -13.22 -8.19
CA GLU A 170 -2.21 -13.97 -7.63
C GLU A 170 -2.41 -14.24 -6.14
N PRO A 171 -1.76 -15.26 -5.55
CA PRO A 171 -1.70 -15.43 -4.10
C PRO A 171 -1.03 -14.25 -3.41
N ALA A 172 -1.20 -14.14 -2.09
CA ALA A 172 -0.53 -13.14 -1.28
C ALA A 172 1.00 -13.19 -1.48
N ALA A 173 1.61 -12.05 -1.77
CA ALA A 173 3.04 -11.93 -1.87
C ALA A 173 3.70 -12.08 -0.50
N LEU A 174 4.87 -12.71 -0.44
CA LEU A 174 5.72 -12.66 0.73
C LEU A 174 6.51 -11.35 0.70
N VAL A 175 6.35 -10.52 1.73
CA VAL A 175 7.02 -9.23 1.84
C VAL A 175 8.04 -9.26 2.96
N ASN A 176 9.32 -9.04 2.62
CA ASN A 176 10.39 -8.82 3.58
C ASN A 176 10.66 -7.33 3.70
N SER A 177 10.43 -6.75 4.87
CA SER A 177 10.57 -5.32 5.13
C SER A 177 11.77 -5.05 6.04
N ILE A 178 12.64 -4.13 5.63
CA ILE A 178 13.75 -3.62 6.44
C ILE A 178 13.38 -2.20 6.89
N ILE A 179 13.33 -1.99 8.21
CA ILE A 179 12.95 -0.73 8.82
C ILE A 179 14.22 0.02 9.25
N GLY A 180 14.42 1.18 8.66
CA GLY A 180 15.54 2.06 8.98
C GLY A 180 15.39 2.82 10.31
N VAL A 181 16.36 3.64 10.61
CA VAL A 181 16.32 4.56 11.76
C VAL A 181 15.32 5.67 11.45
N GLN A 182 14.55 6.08 12.46
CA GLN A 182 13.64 7.21 12.37
C GLN A 182 14.38 8.48 11.96
N LYS A 183 13.79 9.23 11.07
CA LYS A 183 14.30 10.51 10.56
C LYS A 183 13.23 11.59 10.69
N THR A 184 13.68 12.84 10.72
CA THR A 184 12.77 14.00 10.64
C THR A 184 12.52 14.35 9.17
N TYR A 185 11.27 14.60 8.83
CA TYR A 185 10.92 15.11 7.50
C TYR A 185 11.40 16.56 7.37
N VAL A 186 12.09 16.82 6.29
CA VAL A 186 12.51 18.15 5.85
C VAL A 186 12.07 18.27 4.40
N GLY A 187 11.10 19.13 4.12
CA GLY A 187 10.54 19.31 2.78
C GLY A 187 9.56 20.47 2.72
N GLY A 188 8.99 20.70 1.53
CA GLY A 188 8.12 21.85 1.25
C GLY A 188 6.67 21.72 1.73
N LEU A 189 6.29 20.63 2.42
CA LEU A 189 4.90 20.41 2.85
C LEU A 189 4.72 20.79 4.33
N PRO A 190 4.03 21.90 4.63
CA PRO A 190 3.85 22.38 6.02
C PRO A 190 3.16 21.36 6.93
N GLN A 191 2.25 20.53 6.38
CA GLN A 191 1.52 19.49 7.12
C GLN A 191 2.45 18.40 7.67
N LEU A 192 3.63 18.23 7.09
CA LEU A 192 4.61 17.22 7.46
C LEU A 192 5.88 17.82 8.07
N ASP A 193 6.00 19.15 8.16
CA ASP A 193 7.22 19.80 8.66
C ASP A 193 7.57 19.27 10.05
N LYS A 194 8.83 18.87 10.21
CA LYS A 194 9.40 18.29 11.44
C LYS A 194 8.72 17.02 11.94
N THR A 195 7.79 16.43 11.19
CA THR A 195 7.23 15.12 11.56
C THR A 195 8.27 14.02 11.38
N ALA A 196 8.13 12.96 12.16
CA ALA A 196 9.03 11.82 12.08
C ALA A 196 8.53 10.78 11.06
N TYR A 197 9.47 10.15 10.34
CA TYR A 197 9.18 9.03 9.46
C TYR A 197 10.25 7.93 9.61
N TRP A 198 9.90 6.73 9.20
CA TRP A 198 10.85 5.62 9.03
C TRP A 198 11.05 5.35 7.54
N PRO A 199 12.31 5.33 7.04
CA PRO A 199 12.60 4.73 5.73
C PRO A 199 12.43 3.22 5.85
N ILE A 200 11.60 2.64 4.99
CA ILE A 200 11.31 1.20 4.97
C ILE A 200 11.53 0.71 3.54
N ARG A 201 12.35 -0.34 3.36
CA ARG A 201 12.51 -1.06 2.10
C ARG A 201 11.78 -2.39 2.19
N MET A 202 10.94 -2.66 1.24
CA MET A 202 10.12 -3.86 1.13
C MET A 202 10.49 -4.62 -0.14
N ALA A 203 10.86 -5.87 -0.01
CA ALA A 203 11.12 -6.78 -1.13
C ALA A 203 9.94 -7.75 -1.26
N PHE A 204 9.34 -7.82 -2.46
CA PHE A 204 8.15 -8.60 -2.77
C PHE A 204 8.54 -9.87 -3.52
N PHE A 205 8.11 -11.02 -3.00
CA PHE A 205 8.39 -12.33 -3.58
C PHE A 205 7.07 -13.00 -3.96
N SER A 206 7.00 -13.53 -5.18
CA SER A 206 5.86 -14.32 -5.61
C SER A 206 5.70 -15.60 -4.77
N ALA A 207 4.47 -15.90 -4.37
CA ALA A 207 4.17 -17.17 -3.71
C ALA A 207 4.21 -18.37 -4.67
N LYS A 208 4.15 -18.14 -5.99
CA LYS A 208 4.14 -19.20 -7.02
C LYS A 208 5.52 -19.63 -7.46
N LYS A 209 6.51 -18.76 -7.33
CA LYS A 209 7.86 -18.99 -7.80
C LYS A 209 8.81 -19.19 -6.62
N GLN A 210 9.55 -20.28 -6.61
CA GLN A 210 10.70 -20.43 -5.69
C GLN A 210 11.85 -19.57 -6.24
N GLN A 211 11.73 -18.25 -6.08
CA GLN A 211 12.75 -17.29 -6.52
C GLN A 211 13.59 -16.85 -5.33
N LEU A 212 14.90 -16.72 -5.56
CA LEU A 212 15.84 -16.15 -4.58
C LEU A 212 15.84 -14.62 -4.64
N GLU A 213 15.40 -14.04 -5.77
CA GLU A 213 15.32 -12.60 -6.01
C GLU A 213 13.88 -12.11 -5.90
N PRO A 214 13.65 -10.90 -5.37
CA PRO A 214 12.33 -10.29 -5.35
C PRO A 214 11.85 -9.99 -6.78
N GLU A 215 10.53 -10.00 -7.00
CA GLU A 215 9.95 -9.55 -8.27
C GLU A 215 10.09 -8.03 -8.43
N TYR A 216 9.98 -7.29 -7.34
CA TYR A 216 10.22 -5.85 -7.26
C TYR A 216 10.44 -5.43 -5.81
N GLU A 217 10.94 -4.22 -5.63
CA GLU A 217 11.12 -3.63 -4.32
C GLU A 217 10.45 -2.25 -4.23
N ILE A 218 9.95 -1.92 -3.05
CA ILE A 218 9.39 -0.60 -2.75
C ILE A 218 10.12 -0.03 -1.54
N SER A 219 10.69 1.15 -1.69
CA SER A 219 11.23 1.93 -0.57
C SER A 219 10.29 3.09 -0.26
N ILE A 220 9.86 3.24 0.99
CA ILE A 220 8.92 4.28 1.41
C ILE A 220 9.47 5.13 2.56
N LYS A 221 8.97 6.37 2.66
CA LYS A 221 9.11 7.23 3.84
C LYS A 221 7.78 7.18 4.60
N LEU A 222 7.63 6.26 5.55
CA LEU A 222 6.39 6.01 6.28
C LEU A 222 6.34 6.82 7.58
N HIS A 223 5.36 7.70 7.70
CA HIS A 223 5.06 8.45 8.92
C HIS A 223 4.25 7.60 9.90
N ASP A 224 4.25 7.99 11.16
CA ASP A 224 3.57 7.24 12.24
C ASP A 224 2.05 7.30 12.18
N ASN A 225 1.50 8.18 11.35
CA ASN A 225 0.08 8.34 11.04
C ASN A 225 -0.35 7.64 9.73
N GLY A 226 0.53 6.88 9.10
CA GLY A 226 0.25 6.14 7.86
C GLY A 226 0.51 6.91 6.57
N VAL A 227 0.82 8.20 6.63
CA VAL A 227 1.20 8.98 5.44
C VAL A 227 2.53 8.47 4.89
N VAL A 228 2.61 8.37 3.56
CA VAL A 228 3.84 8.09 2.83
C VAL A 228 4.28 9.36 2.12
N SER A 229 5.38 9.99 2.57
CA SER A 229 5.86 11.26 1.99
C SER A 229 6.77 11.10 0.78
N GLY A 230 6.96 9.91 0.31
CA GLY A 230 7.70 9.57 -0.90
C GLY A 230 8.00 8.10 -0.96
N LEU A 231 8.11 7.58 -2.17
CA LEU A 231 8.44 6.17 -2.39
C LEU A 231 9.28 6.01 -3.67
N ILE A 232 10.00 4.91 -3.74
CA ILE A 232 10.75 4.46 -4.90
C ILE A 232 10.21 3.08 -5.26
N LEU A 233 9.81 2.92 -6.53
CA LEU A 233 9.42 1.64 -7.11
C LEU A 233 10.61 1.12 -7.91
N ASP A 234 11.13 -0.04 -7.56
CA ASP A 234 12.30 -0.66 -8.20
C ASP A 234 11.88 -2.00 -8.81
N TYR A 235 11.80 -2.03 -10.13
CA TYR A 235 11.46 -3.21 -10.93
C TYR A 235 12.71 -3.88 -11.55
N GLY A 236 13.91 -3.45 -11.11
CA GLY A 236 15.20 -3.94 -11.63
C GLY A 236 15.67 -3.15 -12.85
N ASP A 237 14.98 -3.23 -13.95
CA ASP A 237 15.28 -2.51 -15.20
C ASP A 237 14.68 -1.08 -15.25
N LEU A 238 13.73 -0.78 -14.38
CA LEU A 238 13.09 0.52 -14.24
C LEU A 238 12.99 0.90 -12.76
N ILE A 239 13.49 2.06 -12.41
CA ILE A 239 13.31 2.68 -11.09
C ILE A 239 12.52 3.97 -11.24
N ILE A 240 11.40 4.07 -10.52
CA ILE A 240 10.51 5.24 -10.51
C ILE A 240 10.60 5.91 -9.15
N ASP A 241 10.82 7.22 -9.15
CA ASP A 241 10.70 8.08 -7.97
C ASP A 241 9.28 8.65 -7.90
N VAL A 242 8.66 8.57 -6.73
CA VAL A 242 7.29 9.04 -6.48
C VAL A 242 7.32 9.99 -5.30
N GLU A 243 7.13 11.27 -5.60
CA GLU A 243 7.24 12.38 -4.66
C GLU A 243 5.86 12.91 -4.26
N LEU A 244 5.63 13.06 -2.97
CA LEU A 244 4.42 13.68 -2.45
C LEU A 244 4.45 15.19 -2.71
N MET A 245 3.48 15.68 -3.48
CA MET A 245 3.34 17.08 -3.88
C MET A 245 2.37 17.85 -3.01
N GLU A 246 1.29 17.20 -2.58
CA GLU A 246 0.21 17.82 -1.82
C GLU A 246 -0.45 16.79 -0.91
N ILE A 247 -0.88 17.24 0.27
CA ILE A 247 -1.61 16.41 1.23
C ILE A 247 -2.66 17.22 1.97
N ASP A 248 -3.87 16.65 2.06
CA ASP A 248 -4.98 17.16 2.86
C ASP A 248 -5.42 16.11 3.89
N TYR A 249 -5.50 16.48 5.15
CA TYR A 249 -6.09 15.62 6.16
C TYR A 249 -7.61 15.69 6.10
N LEU A 250 -8.26 14.52 6.15
CA LEU A 250 -9.70 14.39 6.10
C LEU A 250 -10.25 14.21 7.53
N GLN A 251 -11.55 14.44 7.68
CA GLN A 251 -12.23 14.23 8.96
C GLN A 251 -12.26 12.75 9.32
N ARG A 252 -12.07 12.46 10.61
CA ARG A 252 -12.29 11.13 11.16
C ARG A 252 -13.77 10.80 11.22
N ALA A 253 -14.09 9.52 11.14
CA ALA A 253 -15.46 9.05 11.32
C ALA A 253 -15.96 9.37 12.73
N THR A 254 -17.16 9.94 12.82
CA THR A 254 -17.87 10.10 14.09
C THR A 254 -18.73 8.86 14.30
N CYS A 255 -18.40 8.05 15.29
CA CYS A 255 -19.07 6.79 15.57
C CYS A 255 -19.85 6.92 16.88
N ASN A 256 -21.15 6.64 16.79
CA ASN A 256 -22.06 6.57 17.94
C ASN A 256 -22.04 5.18 18.57
#